data_6433b52d62ce6ade86b097a89b10700e
#
_entry.id   6433b52d62ce6ade86b097a89b10700e
#
_cell.length_a   1.000
_cell.length_b   1.000
_cell.length_c   1.000
_cell.angle_alpha   90.00
_cell.angle_beta   90.00
_cell.angle_gamma   90.00
#
_symmetry.space_group_name_H-M   'P 1'
#
loop_
_entity.id
_entity.type
_entity.pdbx_description
1 polymer ?
#
loop_
_entity_poly.entity_id
_entity_poly.type
_entity_poly.pdbx_seq_one_letter_code
_entity_poly.pdbx_strand_id
1 'polypeptide(L)'
;KAEPDQSYAFLSNISISHKVWILAGVIVPNENNSEAKNLAVLFNPKGKWIGAYQKMYPFTPMGEDQVHTRGKSTKTFHVEGFQLSPILCYDLRFPELFRMNIVQGANLFVVIASWPKVRINHWHTLLQARAIENQAYVIGLNRTGKDPNHNYSGSSRIIDPTGKTVMEMKGKEEVASTKLDRNLVDEWRDKFPVLKDIRE
;
A
#
# COMPACT_ATOMS: atom_id res chain seq x y z
N LYS A 1 6.00 -16.87 16.44
CA LYS A 1 4.85 -16.80 15.51
C LYS A 1 3.80 -15.93 16.21
N ALA A 2 3.53 -14.72 15.69
CA ALA A 2 2.37 -13.97 16.17
C ALA A 2 1.12 -14.71 15.67
N GLU A 3 0.23 -15.08 16.56
CA GLU A 3 -1.04 -15.64 16.17
C GLU A 3 -1.84 -14.56 15.43
N PRO A 4 -2.55 -14.89 14.35
CA PRO A 4 -3.36 -13.91 13.60
C PRO A 4 -4.27 -13.09 14.49
N ASP A 5 -4.84 -13.74 15.51
CA ASP A 5 -5.74 -13.11 16.48
C ASP A 5 -5.08 -12.02 17.31
N GLN A 6 -3.79 -12.17 17.67
CA GLN A 6 -3.07 -11.15 18.45
C GLN A 6 -2.81 -9.89 17.64
N SER A 7 -2.38 -10.01 16.36
CA SER A 7 -2.17 -8.86 15.48
C SER A 7 -3.48 -8.13 15.19
N TYR A 8 -4.56 -8.85 14.96
CA TYR A 8 -5.87 -8.28 14.70
C TYR A 8 -6.45 -7.59 15.94
N ALA A 9 -6.34 -8.21 17.11
CA ALA A 9 -6.74 -7.62 18.38
C ALA A 9 -5.96 -6.33 18.68
N PHE A 10 -4.65 -6.33 18.44
CA PHE A 10 -3.80 -5.14 18.60
C PHE A 10 -4.23 -4.01 17.67
N LEU A 11 -4.39 -4.26 16.37
CA LEU A 11 -4.81 -3.26 15.38
C LEU A 11 -6.22 -2.72 15.67
N SER A 12 -7.14 -3.60 16.07
CA SER A 12 -8.49 -3.23 16.49
C SER A 12 -8.45 -2.28 17.70
N ASN A 13 -7.71 -2.62 18.75
CA ASN A 13 -7.59 -1.81 19.96
C ASN A 13 -6.97 -0.43 19.67
N ILE A 14 -5.92 -0.35 18.85
CA ILE A 14 -5.32 0.92 18.45
C ILE A 14 -6.31 1.77 17.65
N SER A 15 -7.04 1.17 16.70
CA SER A 15 -8.00 1.91 15.89
C SER A 15 -9.13 2.51 16.74
N ILE A 16 -9.61 1.81 17.78
CA ILE A 16 -10.59 2.31 18.74
C ILE A 16 -10.01 3.44 19.58
N SER A 17 -8.84 3.18 20.19
CA SER A 17 -8.22 4.10 21.16
C SER A 17 -7.90 5.46 20.54
N HIS A 18 -7.48 5.46 19.29
CA HIS A 18 -7.11 6.69 18.56
C HIS A 18 -8.19 7.19 17.60
N LYS A 19 -9.30 6.44 17.44
CA LYS A 19 -10.41 6.76 16.52
C LYS A 19 -9.93 6.97 15.09
N VAL A 20 -9.05 6.09 14.59
CA VAL A 20 -8.41 6.19 13.26
C VAL A 20 -8.66 4.93 12.44
N TRP A 21 -8.63 5.11 11.12
CA TRP A 21 -8.47 4.00 10.19
C TRP A 21 -7.04 3.48 10.25
N ILE A 22 -6.86 2.16 10.20
CA ILE A 22 -5.53 1.54 10.18
C ILE A 22 -5.44 0.60 9.00
N LEU A 23 -4.47 0.84 8.12
CA LEU A 23 -4.03 -0.10 7.10
C LEU A 23 -2.66 -0.64 7.49
N ALA A 24 -2.54 -1.95 7.70
CA ALA A 24 -1.32 -2.58 8.17
C ALA A 24 -0.98 -3.84 7.36
N GLY A 25 0.34 -4.07 7.16
CA GLY A 25 0.87 -5.32 6.61
C GLY A 25 0.97 -6.39 7.68
N VAL A 26 0.43 -7.57 7.43
CA VAL A 26 0.48 -8.73 8.35
C VAL A 26 0.77 -10.00 7.58
N ILE A 27 1.47 -10.94 8.24
CA ILE A 27 1.66 -12.31 7.75
C ILE A 27 0.75 -13.23 8.56
N VAL A 28 -0.14 -13.92 7.86
CA VAL A 28 -1.11 -14.84 8.47
C VAL A 28 -0.79 -16.26 8.01
N PRO A 29 -0.56 -17.20 8.94
CA PRO A 29 -0.39 -18.63 8.60
C PRO A 29 -1.61 -19.15 7.84
N ASN A 30 -1.42 -20.05 6.89
CA ASN A 30 -2.53 -20.77 6.29
C ASN A 30 -3.00 -21.88 7.23
N GLU A 31 -4.28 -22.25 7.16
CA GLU A 31 -4.91 -23.24 8.05
C GLU A 31 -4.15 -24.59 8.07
N ASN A 32 -3.51 -24.94 6.97
CA ASN A 32 -2.74 -26.19 6.82
C ASN A 32 -1.24 -26.05 7.14
N ASN A 33 -0.78 -24.95 7.74
CA ASN A 33 0.61 -24.66 8.15
C ASN A 33 1.71 -24.81 7.07
N SER A 34 1.37 -25.03 5.80
CA SER A 34 2.36 -25.21 4.72
C SER A 34 2.83 -23.90 4.10
N GLU A 35 1.97 -22.90 4.08
CA GLU A 35 2.25 -21.58 3.48
C GLU A 35 1.56 -20.48 4.28
N ALA A 36 2.01 -19.23 4.12
CA ALA A 36 1.42 -18.08 4.77
C ALA A 36 0.76 -17.15 3.73
N LYS A 37 -0.04 -16.20 4.20
CA LYS A 37 -0.61 -15.11 3.40
C LYS A 37 0.04 -13.80 3.82
N ASN A 38 0.54 -13.04 2.84
CA ASN A 38 1.01 -11.68 3.04
C ASN A 38 -0.16 -10.73 2.74
N LEU A 39 -0.71 -10.09 3.78
CA LEU A 39 -1.94 -9.32 3.71
C LEU A 39 -1.72 -7.85 4.07
N ALA A 40 -2.43 -6.96 3.40
CA ALA A 40 -2.72 -5.62 3.89
C ALA A 40 -4.13 -5.61 4.46
N VAL A 41 -4.27 -5.42 5.76
CA VAL A 41 -5.55 -5.48 6.49
C VAL A 41 -6.02 -4.08 6.87
N LEU A 42 -7.33 -3.83 6.76
CA LEU A 42 -7.94 -2.54 7.05
C LEU A 42 -8.90 -2.64 8.24
N PHE A 43 -8.70 -1.77 9.23
CA PHE A 43 -9.59 -1.58 10.37
C PHE A 43 -10.17 -0.16 10.38
N ASN A 44 -11.45 -0.03 10.72
CA ASN A 44 -12.10 1.27 10.86
C ASN A 44 -11.95 1.85 12.28
N PRO A 45 -12.31 3.13 12.54
CA PRO A 45 -12.19 3.77 13.86
C PRO A 45 -13.01 3.12 14.99
N LYS A 46 -13.88 2.18 14.67
CA LYS A 46 -14.66 1.39 15.66
C LYS A 46 -14.04 0.02 15.94
N GLY A 47 -12.80 -0.25 15.48
CA GLY A 47 -12.11 -1.52 15.66
C GLY A 47 -12.59 -2.64 14.75
N LYS A 48 -13.55 -2.36 13.86
CA LYS A 48 -14.07 -3.39 12.97
C LYS A 48 -13.08 -3.66 11.84
N TRP A 49 -12.73 -4.94 11.64
CA TRP A 49 -12.06 -5.38 10.42
C TRP A 49 -12.97 -5.18 9.20
N ILE A 50 -12.48 -4.46 8.20
CA ILE A 50 -13.23 -4.13 6.98
C ILE A 50 -12.90 -5.10 5.86
N GLY A 51 -11.65 -5.58 5.81
CA GLY A 51 -11.20 -6.53 4.81
C GLY A 51 -9.69 -6.56 4.67
N ALA A 52 -9.22 -7.35 3.71
CA ALA A 52 -7.80 -7.49 3.41
C ALA A 52 -7.56 -7.59 1.91
N TYR A 53 -6.40 -7.13 1.50
CA TYR A 53 -5.78 -7.41 0.20
C TYR A 53 -4.66 -8.43 0.42
N GLN A 54 -4.62 -9.48 -0.37
CA GLN A 54 -3.51 -10.44 -0.38
C GLN A 54 -2.54 -10.12 -1.51
N LYS A 55 -1.25 -10.07 -1.20
CA LYS A 55 -0.18 -9.81 -2.17
C LYS A 55 -0.29 -10.72 -3.39
N MET A 56 -0.37 -10.13 -4.58
CA MET A 56 -0.54 -10.88 -5.82
C MET A 56 0.79 -11.34 -6.42
N TYR A 57 1.86 -10.57 -6.20
CA TYR A 57 3.21 -10.90 -6.69
C TYR A 57 4.17 -11.12 -5.53
N PRO A 58 4.31 -12.36 -5.01
CA PRO A 58 5.38 -12.70 -4.08
C PRO A 58 6.76 -12.41 -4.69
N PHE A 59 7.72 -12.00 -3.86
CA PHE A 59 9.05 -11.66 -4.35
C PHE A 59 9.88 -12.91 -4.63
N THR A 60 9.72 -13.48 -5.83
CA THR A 60 10.37 -14.72 -6.29
C THR A 60 11.90 -14.68 -6.22
N PRO A 61 12.60 -13.52 -6.44
CA PRO A 61 14.06 -13.51 -6.31
C PRO A 61 14.62 -13.87 -4.93
N MET A 62 13.76 -13.88 -3.88
CA MET A 62 14.11 -14.32 -2.53
C MET A 62 13.26 -15.50 -2.05
N GLY A 63 12.58 -16.19 -2.94
CA GLY A 63 11.80 -17.39 -2.61
C GLY A 63 10.52 -17.13 -1.82
N GLU A 64 9.98 -15.89 -1.84
CA GLU A 64 8.74 -15.59 -1.13
C GLU A 64 7.57 -16.45 -1.63
N ASP A 65 7.56 -16.83 -2.89
CA ASP A 65 6.57 -17.70 -3.52
C ASP A 65 6.63 -19.17 -3.05
N GLN A 66 7.70 -19.56 -2.35
CA GLN A 66 7.83 -20.89 -1.74
C GLN A 66 7.20 -20.98 -0.36
N VAL A 67 6.92 -19.83 0.27
CA VAL A 67 6.42 -19.74 1.65
C VAL A 67 5.13 -18.93 1.78
N HIS A 68 4.71 -18.23 0.72
CA HIS A 68 3.49 -17.43 0.69
C HIS A 68 2.63 -17.75 -0.52
N THR A 69 1.33 -17.93 -0.28
CA THR A 69 0.34 -18.05 -1.35
C THR A 69 0.11 -16.72 -2.06
N ARG A 70 -0.16 -16.79 -3.37
CA ARG A 70 -0.48 -15.61 -4.19
C ARG A 70 -1.93 -15.17 -4.00
N GLY A 71 -2.16 -13.85 -3.92
CA GLY A 71 -3.48 -13.26 -4.04
C GLY A 71 -4.06 -13.46 -5.45
N LYS A 72 -5.38 -13.47 -5.56
CA LYS A 72 -6.09 -13.73 -6.83
C LYS A 72 -6.80 -12.50 -7.39
N SER A 73 -6.94 -11.44 -6.60
CA SER A 73 -7.68 -10.24 -7.01
C SER A 73 -7.17 -9.00 -6.29
N THR A 74 -7.30 -7.87 -6.97
CA THR A 74 -7.12 -6.54 -6.37
C THR A 74 -8.27 -6.22 -5.42
N LYS A 75 -8.09 -5.20 -4.58
CA LYS A 75 -9.10 -4.74 -3.62
C LYS A 75 -9.10 -3.22 -3.54
N THR A 76 -10.31 -2.68 -3.40
CA THR A 76 -10.52 -1.28 -3.05
C THR A 76 -11.41 -1.18 -1.82
N PHE A 77 -11.24 -0.11 -1.04
CA PHE A 77 -11.99 0.17 0.18
C PHE A 77 -12.41 1.64 0.21
N HIS A 78 -13.65 1.90 0.60
CA HIS A 78 -14.08 3.28 0.83
C HIS A 78 -13.59 3.78 2.20
N VAL A 79 -12.76 4.84 2.19
CA VAL A 79 -12.14 5.43 3.40
C VAL A 79 -12.20 6.95 3.28
N GLU A 80 -13.02 7.60 4.11
CA GLU A 80 -13.11 9.08 4.21
C GLU A 80 -13.20 9.79 2.84
N GLY A 81 -14.07 9.30 1.96
CA GLY A 81 -14.27 9.85 0.62
C GLY A 81 -13.26 9.40 -0.44
N PHE A 82 -12.24 8.65 -0.06
CA PHE A 82 -11.31 8.02 -1.01
C PHE A 82 -11.70 6.58 -1.30
N GLN A 83 -11.45 6.15 -2.53
CA GLN A 83 -11.44 4.75 -2.92
C GLN A 83 -9.98 4.25 -2.82
N LEU A 84 -9.63 3.75 -1.64
CA LEU A 84 -8.28 3.31 -1.29
C LEU A 84 -7.99 1.93 -1.86
N SER A 85 -6.84 1.77 -2.53
CA SER A 85 -6.31 0.50 -2.99
C SER A 85 -4.98 0.19 -2.27
N PRO A 86 -4.92 -0.89 -1.46
CA PRO A 86 -3.67 -1.34 -0.86
C PRO A 86 -2.81 -2.10 -1.88
N ILE A 87 -1.49 -1.92 -1.76
CA ILE A 87 -0.44 -2.54 -2.57
C ILE A 87 0.67 -3.02 -1.63
N LEU A 88 1.24 -4.20 -1.89
CA LEU A 88 2.27 -4.77 -1.03
C LEU A 88 3.63 -4.90 -1.72
N CYS A 89 4.56 -4.01 -1.39
CA CYS A 89 5.99 -4.06 -1.71
C CYS A 89 6.27 -4.35 -3.20
N TYR A 90 6.56 -5.61 -3.56
CA TYR A 90 6.93 -6.03 -4.90
C TYR A 90 5.84 -5.77 -5.94
N ASP A 91 4.56 -5.77 -5.53
CA ASP A 91 3.41 -5.41 -6.37
C ASP A 91 3.58 -4.02 -7.02
N LEU A 92 4.34 -3.10 -6.42
CA LEU A 92 4.64 -1.78 -6.98
C LEU A 92 5.27 -1.83 -8.38
N ARG A 93 5.94 -2.93 -8.72
CA ARG A 93 6.58 -3.10 -10.03
C ARG A 93 5.61 -3.41 -11.17
N PHE A 94 4.39 -3.78 -10.85
CA PHE A 94 3.38 -4.29 -11.79
C PHE A 94 2.29 -3.26 -12.02
N PRO A 95 2.41 -2.42 -13.09
CA PRO A 95 1.47 -1.33 -13.37
C PRO A 95 0.04 -1.82 -13.61
N GLU A 96 -0.11 -3.05 -14.10
CA GLU A 96 -1.41 -3.66 -14.32
C GLU A 96 -2.28 -3.71 -13.06
N LEU A 97 -1.69 -3.94 -11.86
CA LEU A 97 -2.45 -3.91 -10.61
C LEU A 97 -3.07 -2.55 -10.33
N PHE A 98 -2.33 -1.50 -10.60
CA PHE A 98 -2.83 -0.13 -10.42
C PHE A 98 -3.94 0.16 -11.42
N ARG A 99 -3.76 -0.23 -12.67
CA ARG A 99 -4.75 -0.04 -13.72
C ARG A 99 -6.05 -0.78 -13.44
N MET A 100 -5.98 -2.03 -12.99
CA MET A 100 -7.14 -2.82 -12.57
C MET A 100 -7.93 -2.12 -11.44
N ASN A 101 -7.25 -1.48 -10.49
CA ASN A 101 -7.90 -0.75 -9.41
C ASN A 101 -8.46 0.61 -9.86
N ILE A 102 -7.85 1.27 -10.85
CA ILE A 102 -8.41 2.50 -11.45
C ILE A 102 -9.78 2.21 -12.08
N VAL A 103 -9.92 1.11 -12.80
CA VAL A 103 -11.21 0.68 -13.37
C VAL A 103 -12.26 0.45 -12.26
N GLN A 104 -11.83 0.07 -11.06
CA GLN A 104 -12.69 -0.05 -9.87
C GLN A 104 -12.87 1.29 -9.12
N GLY A 105 -12.44 2.41 -9.68
CA GLY A 105 -12.61 3.75 -9.13
C GLY A 105 -11.55 4.19 -8.12
N ALA A 106 -10.42 3.48 -7.99
CA ALA A 106 -9.35 3.87 -7.08
C ALA A 106 -8.84 5.29 -7.37
N ASN A 107 -8.57 6.03 -6.30
CA ASN A 107 -8.03 7.40 -6.35
C ASN A 107 -6.98 7.65 -5.26
N LEU A 108 -6.70 6.63 -4.44
CA LEU A 108 -5.66 6.61 -3.42
C LEU A 108 -5.03 5.22 -3.39
N PHE A 109 -3.75 5.13 -3.66
CA PHE A 109 -2.96 3.91 -3.47
C PHE A 109 -2.10 4.01 -2.22
N VAL A 110 -2.06 2.94 -1.42
CA VAL A 110 -1.18 2.83 -0.25
C VAL A 110 -0.27 1.62 -0.42
N VAL A 111 1.01 1.88 -0.61
CA VAL A 111 2.05 0.86 -0.82
C VAL A 111 2.80 0.64 0.49
N ILE A 112 2.62 -0.52 1.11
CA ILE A 112 3.33 -0.92 2.33
C ILE A 112 4.51 -1.82 1.94
N ALA A 113 5.75 -1.48 2.35
CA ALA A 113 6.93 -2.17 1.88
C ALA A 113 8.06 -2.34 2.90
N SER A 114 8.86 -3.39 2.67
CA SER A 114 10.25 -3.52 3.11
C SER A 114 11.14 -3.42 1.87
N TRP A 115 11.34 -2.17 1.35
CA TRP A 115 12.06 -1.91 0.11
C TRP A 115 13.53 -1.59 0.40
N PRO A 116 14.50 -2.41 -0.07
CA PRO A 116 15.90 -2.26 0.28
C PRO A 116 16.54 -0.97 -0.27
N LYS A 117 17.46 -0.40 0.50
CA LYS A 117 18.22 0.82 0.13
C LYS A 117 18.90 0.70 -1.23
N VAL A 118 19.43 -0.47 -1.58
CA VAL A 118 20.12 -0.72 -2.87
C VAL A 118 19.23 -0.48 -4.09
N ARG A 119 17.90 -0.50 -3.92
CA ARG A 119 16.92 -0.24 -4.98
C ARG A 119 16.03 0.97 -4.69
N ILE A 120 16.48 1.90 -3.86
CA ILE A 120 15.68 3.05 -3.44
C ILE A 120 15.30 3.97 -4.60
N ASN A 121 16.12 4.08 -5.63
CA ASN A 121 15.79 4.85 -6.84
C ASN A 121 14.58 4.26 -7.57
N HIS A 122 14.46 2.91 -7.63
CA HIS A 122 13.27 2.28 -8.19
C HIS A 122 12.01 2.60 -7.36
N TRP A 123 12.13 2.62 -6.02
CA TRP A 123 11.04 3.01 -5.12
C TRP A 123 10.52 4.40 -5.45
N HIS A 124 11.40 5.37 -5.52
CA HIS A 124 11.06 6.76 -5.83
C HIS A 124 10.39 6.90 -7.20
N THR A 125 11.04 6.36 -8.23
CA THR A 125 10.57 6.45 -9.61
C THR A 125 9.21 5.75 -9.79
N LEU A 126 9.07 4.54 -9.24
CA LEU A 126 7.84 3.78 -9.42
C LEU A 126 6.66 4.41 -8.68
N LEU A 127 6.83 4.87 -7.43
CA LEU A 127 5.75 5.57 -6.71
C LEU A 127 5.27 6.79 -7.50
N GLN A 128 6.21 7.59 -8.03
CA GLN A 128 5.87 8.78 -8.82
C GLN A 128 5.17 8.41 -10.14
N ALA A 129 5.67 7.40 -10.85
CA ALA A 129 5.04 6.91 -12.07
C ALA A 129 3.61 6.45 -11.81
N ARG A 130 3.37 5.68 -10.72
CA ARG A 130 2.02 5.22 -10.36
C ARG A 130 1.07 6.37 -10.06
N ALA A 131 1.55 7.45 -9.43
CA ALA A 131 0.72 8.64 -9.19
C ALA A 131 0.35 9.35 -10.50
N ILE A 132 1.32 9.57 -11.39
CA ILE A 132 1.15 10.30 -12.64
C ILE A 132 0.22 9.53 -13.59
N GLU A 133 0.54 8.28 -13.89
CA GLU A 133 -0.18 7.48 -14.90
C GLU A 133 -1.61 7.12 -14.50
N ASN A 134 -1.89 7.10 -13.19
CA ASN A 134 -3.21 6.78 -12.64
C ASN A 134 -3.97 7.99 -12.10
N GLN A 135 -3.37 9.17 -12.17
CA GLN A 135 -3.96 10.42 -11.67
C GLN A 135 -4.60 10.23 -10.28
N ALA A 136 -3.83 9.67 -9.35
CA ALA A 136 -4.26 9.29 -8.01
C ALA A 136 -3.17 9.63 -7.00
N TYR A 137 -3.56 9.82 -5.72
CA TYR A 137 -2.56 9.87 -4.65
C TYR A 137 -1.86 8.52 -4.50
N VAL A 138 -0.56 8.58 -4.20
CA VAL A 138 0.23 7.41 -3.83
C VAL A 138 0.95 7.66 -2.52
N ILE A 139 0.63 6.86 -1.50
CA ILE A 139 1.34 6.83 -0.22
C ILE A 139 2.26 5.62 -0.24
N GLY A 140 3.57 5.84 -0.27
CA GLY A 140 4.57 4.79 -0.11
C GLY A 140 5.09 4.76 1.31
N LEU A 141 4.77 3.72 2.07
CA LEU A 141 5.27 3.48 3.42
C LEU A 141 6.37 2.42 3.36
N ASN A 142 7.61 2.80 3.68
CA ASN A 142 8.75 1.90 3.68
C ASN A 142 9.40 1.81 5.06
N ARG A 143 9.77 0.61 5.49
CA ARG A 143 10.46 0.40 6.77
C ARG A 143 11.85 1.04 6.77
N THR A 144 12.35 1.31 7.98
CA THR A 144 13.75 1.68 8.27
C THR A 144 14.51 0.51 8.92
N GLY A 145 15.80 0.69 9.13
CA GLY A 145 16.64 -0.27 9.84
C GLY A 145 17.31 -1.28 8.93
N LYS A 146 17.60 -2.46 9.47
CA LYS A 146 18.31 -3.54 8.76
C LYS A 146 17.76 -4.92 9.15
N ASP A 147 17.98 -5.88 8.30
CA ASP A 147 17.95 -7.31 8.59
C ASP A 147 19.29 -7.96 8.18
N PRO A 148 19.49 -9.26 8.34
CA PRO A 148 20.76 -9.90 7.98
C PRO A 148 21.20 -9.70 6.54
N ASN A 149 20.26 -9.45 5.60
CA ASN A 149 20.52 -9.42 4.17
C ASN A 149 20.50 -8.00 3.60
N HIS A 150 19.75 -7.08 4.24
CA HIS A 150 19.46 -5.76 3.64
C HIS A 150 19.44 -4.62 4.66
N ASN A 151 19.83 -3.43 4.16
CA ASN A 151 19.58 -2.16 4.84
C ASN A 151 18.33 -1.50 4.20
N TYR A 152 17.53 -0.81 5.03
CA TYR A 152 16.32 -0.10 4.65
C TYR A 152 16.46 1.36 5.05
N SER A 153 16.32 2.24 4.07
CA SER A 153 16.49 3.69 4.27
C SER A 153 15.19 4.44 4.59
N GLY A 154 14.08 3.73 4.77
CA GLY A 154 12.79 4.39 4.84
C GLY A 154 12.46 5.09 3.52
N SER A 155 12.52 6.42 3.51
CA SER A 155 12.13 7.23 2.34
C SER A 155 10.66 7.02 1.98
N SER A 156 9.80 6.95 3.01
CA SER A 156 8.36 6.97 2.82
C SER A 156 7.93 8.29 2.20
N ARG A 157 6.96 8.25 1.28
CA ARG A 157 6.53 9.42 0.51
C ARG A 157 5.04 9.47 0.32
N ILE A 158 4.53 10.69 0.19
CA ILE A 158 3.19 10.94 -0.34
C ILE A 158 3.34 11.76 -1.61
N ILE A 159 2.72 11.28 -2.68
CA ILE A 159 2.76 11.87 -4.00
C ILE A 159 1.32 12.18 -4.41
N ASP A 160 1.08 13.40 -4.91
CA ASP A 160 -0.23 13.84 -5.37
C ASP A 160 -0.53 13.35 -6.80
N PRO A 161 -1.78 13.50 -7.28
CA PRO A 161 -2.18 13.03 -8.61
C PRO A 161 -1.42 13.66 -9.78
N THR A 162 -0.73 14.79 -9.57
CA THR A 162 0.10 15.44 -10.59
C THR A 162 1.53 14.89 -10.64
N GLY A 163 1.90 14.01 -9.70
CA GLY A 163 3.25 13.46 -9.55
C GLY A 163 4.16 14.27 -8.63
N LYS A 164 3.65 15.30 -7.96
CA LYS A 164 4.42 16.11 -7.00
C LYS A 164 4.53 15.38 -5.67
N THR A 165 5.74 15.28 -5.13
CA THR A 165 5.97 14.80 -3.76
C THR A 165 5.48 15.88 -2.78
N VAL A 166 4.44 15.57 -2.02
CA VAL A 166 3.86 16.48 -1.00
C VAL A 166 4.43 16.24 0.39
N MET A 167 4.97 15.04 0.62
CA MET A 167 5.67 14.69 1.86
C MET A 167 6.73 13.62 1.61
N GLU A 168 7.88 13.74 2.30
CA GLU A 168 8.94 12.74 2.30
C GLU A 168 9.56 12.62 3.70
N MET A 169 9.73 11.38 4.16
CA MET A 169 10.43 11.04 5.40
C MET A 169 11.88 10.66 5.12
N LYS A 170 12.81 11.15 5.95
CA LYS A 170 14.26 11.03 5.68
C LYS A 170 14.96 9.92 6.47
N GLY A 171 14.40 8.72 6.47
CA GLY A 171 15.13 7.51 6.91
C GLY A 171 15.28 7.32 8.43
N LYS A 172 14.49 8.01 9.24
CA LYS A 172 14.38 7.79 10.68
C LYS A 172 13.06 7.09 11.00
N GLU A 173 12.99 6.44 12.17
CA GLU A 173 11.70 6.05 12.75
C GLU A 173 10.99 7.33 13.20
N GLU A 174 9.97 7.70 12.45
CA GLU A 174 9.21 8.92 12.69
C GLU A 174 7.75 8.73 12.26
N VAL A 175 6.88 9.54 12.82
CA VAL A 175 5.49 9.67 12.38
C VAL A 175 5.36 11.00 11.66
N ALA A 176 4.75 10.96 10.49
CA ALA A 176 4.44 12.15 9.73
C ALA A 176 2.96 12.16 9.34
N SER A 177 2.37 13.34 9.22
CA SER A 177 1.00 13.52 8.79
C SER A 177 0.87 14.65 7.79
N THR A 178 -0.07 14.50 6.87
CA THR A 178 -0.45 15.55 5.92
C THR A 178 -1.93 15.43 5.59
N LYS A 179 -2.51 16.53 5.15
CA LYS A 179 -3.89 16.54 4.64
C LYS A 179 -3.88 16.24 3.16
N LEU A 180 -4.72 15.29 2.72
CA LEU A 180 -4.98 15.02 1.32
C LEU A 180 -6.26 15.76 0.89
N ASP A 181 -6.22 16.41 -0.24
CA ASP A 181 -7.38 17.04 -0.84
C ASP A 181 -8.00 16.10 -1.88
N ARG A 182 -9.21 15.59 -1.58
CA ARG A 182 -9.92 14.70 -2.50
C ARG A 182 -10.30 15.38 -3.81
N ASN A 183 -10.61 16.68 -3.75
CA ASN A 183 -11.03 17.43 -4.93
C ASN A 183 -9.90 17.54 -5.96
N LEU A 184 -8.64 17.60 -5.52
CA LEU A 184 -7.50 17.66 -6.42
C LEU A 184 -7.47 16.49 -7.42
N VAL A 185 -7.93 15.29 -7.01
CA VAL A 185 -8.00 14.13 -7.93
C VAL A 185 -9.00 14.39 -9.03
N ASP A 186 -10.22 14.84 -8.67
CA ASP A 186 -11.29 15.06 -9.63
C ASP A 186 -10.97 16.23 -10.57
N GLU A 187 -10.50 17.34 -10.02
CA GLU A 187 -10.08 18.52 -10.80
C GLU A 187 -8.95 18.17 -11.78
N TRP A 188 -7.97 17.36 -11.36
CA TRP A 188 -6.88 16.96 -12.24
C TRP A 188 -7.34 16.01 -13.35
N ARG A 189 -8.23 15.04 -13.03
CA ARG A 189 -8.82 14.13 -14.01
C ARG A 189 -9.72 14.86 -15.01
N ASP A 190 -10.44 15.86 -14.58
CA ASP A 190 -11.28 16.70 -15.46
C ASP A 190 -10.44 17.59 -16.38
N LYS A 191 -9.38 18.20 -15.83
CA LYS A 191 -8.47 19.07 -16.57
C LYS A 191 -7.63 18.31 -17.61
N PHE A 192 -7.24 17.09 -17.30
CA PHE A 192 -6.38 16.26 -18.16
C PHE A 192 -6.89 14.81 -18.18
N PRO A 193 -7.93 14.50 -18.95
CA PRO A 193 -8.72 13.28 -18.82
C PRO A 193 -8.09 12.03 -19.49
N VAL A 194 -6.80 11.75 -19.29
CA VAL A 194 -6.07 10.64 -19.93
C VAL A 194 -6.61 9.25 -19.55
N LEU A 195 -7.30 9.13 -18.41
CA LEU A 195 -7.90 7.85 -18.01
C LEU A 195 -9.08 7.43 -18.92
N LYS A 196 -9.66 8.36 -19.68
CA LYS A 196 -10.70 8.05 -20.68
C LYS A 196 -10.15 7.33 -21.91
N ASP A 197 -8.83 7.39 -22.12
CA ASP A 197 -8.15 6.73 -23.25
C ASP A 197 -7.68 5.29 -22.92
N ILE A 198 -7.98 4.80 -21.70
CA ILE A 198 -7.70 3.41 -21.32
C ILE A 198 -8.50 2.49 -22.26
N ARG A 199 -7.80 1.56 -22.90
CA ARG A 199 -8.39 0.50 -23.72
C ARG A 199 -8.44 -0.80 -22.93
N GLU A 200 -9.53 -1.54 -23.08
CA GLU A 200 -9.71 -2.89 -22.55
C GLU A 200 -8.81 -3.91 -23.26
#